data_0c3369066eba9b06d838e3cab11a7330
#
_entry.id   0c3369066eba9b06d838e3cab11a7330
#
_cell.length_a   1.000
_cell.length_b   1.000
_cell.length_c   1.000
_cell.angle_alpha   90.00
_cell.angle_beta   90.00
_cell.angle_gamma   90.00
#
_symmetry.space_group_name_H-M   'P 1'
#
loop_
_entity.id
_entity.type
_entity.pdbx_description
1 polymer ?
#
loop_
_entity_poly.entity_id
_entity_poly.type
_entity_poly.pdbx_seq_one_letter_code
_entity_poly.pdbx_strand_id
1 'polypeptide(L)'
;MQVERYWSAVNVLDEKIYVAGGCKEYNSSKWMEVFDPKTQSWEHVLSPLRERCGSHVWRSAVLDEEIYMYGTWGVAYKPNANRWKALEEVCLELGWLENPDCVIDNILYCYSESHGIRWYDSRIRYWIRLKGLDGLLPMFAKSGYVKLENYGGKMAFLWDKYLPSSGDKEIWCAVIALQRRNFEEMWGKVEWLDAVLTVPFSYEFVSALVATV
;
A
#
# COMPACT_ATOMS: atom_id res chain seq x y z
N MET A 1 6.34 -12.40 18.12
CA MET A 1 6.16 -13.23 16.93
C MET A 1 6.63 -14.64 17.26
N GLN A 2 5.84 -15.65 16.97
CA GLN A 2 6.14 -17.04 17.37
C GLN A 2 6.88 -17.83 16.28
N VAL A 3 6.88 -17.33 15.05
CA VAL A 3 7.64 -17.90 13.92
C VAL A 3 8.50 -16.85 13.25
N GLU A 4 9.65 -17.29 12.73
CA GLU A 4 10.51 -16.49 11.90
C GLU A 4 9.87 -16.26 10.54
N ARG A 5 9.95 -15.00 10.03
CA ARG A 5 9.33 -14.59 8.77
C ARG A 5 10.26 -13.75 7.94
N TYR A 6 10.15 -13.91 6.61
CA TYR A 6 10.84 -13.10 5.62
C TYR A 6 9.81 -12.51 4.65
N TRP A 7 9.85 -11.20 4.43
CA TRP A 7 8.92 -10.48 3.54
C TRP A 7 7.45 -10.74 3.87
N SER A 8 7.10 -10.67 5.14
CA SER A 8 5.73 -10.77 5.60
C SER A 8 4.98 -9.46 5.37
N ALA A 9 3.68 -9.55 5.09
CA ALA A 9 2.78 -8.41 5.13
C ALA A 9 2.43 -8.07 6.58
N VAL A 10 2.39 -6.78 6.90
CA VAL A 10 2.03 -6.26 8.23
C VAL A 10 0.91 -5.25 8.08
N ASN A 11 -0.16 -5.43 8.83
CA ASN A 11 -1.31 -4.51 8.83
C ASN A 11 -1.73 -4.22 10.27
N VAL A 12 -2.23 -3.00 10.48
CA VAL A 12 -2.85 -2.60 11.75
C VAL A 12 -4.35 -2.46 11.54
N LEU A 13 -5.12 -3.15 12.35
CA LEU A 13 -6.58 -3.07 12.35
C LEU A 13 -7.10 -3.29 13.78
N ASP A 14 -8.03 -2.44 14.23
CA ASP A 14 -8.61 -2.50 15.58
C ASP A 14 -7.55 -2.54 16.70
N GLU A 15 -6.53 -1.68 16.59
CA GLU A 15 -5.40 -1.57 17.53
C GLU A 15 -4.54 -2.85 17.64
N LYS A 16 -4.70 -3.82 16.75
CA LYS A 16 -3.92 -5.07 16.69
C LYS A 16 -3.02 -5.09 15.46
N ILE A 17 -1.89 -5.78 15.56
CA ILE A 17 -0.93 -5.94 14.48
C ILE A 17 -1.07 -7.35 13.89
N TYR A 18 -1.46 -7.43 12.64
CA TYR A 18 -1.60 -8.67 11.88
C TYR A 18 -0.38 -8.87 11.00
N VAL A 19 0.24 -10.06 11.10
CA VAL A 19 1.42 -10.42 10.31
C VAL A 19 1.11 -11.69 9.53
N ALA A 20 1.19 -11.64 8.21
CA ALA A 20 0.83 -12.74 7.33
C ALA A 20 1.93 -13.10 6.33
N GLY A 21 2.06 -14.36 6.02
CA GLY A 21 3.05 -14.89 5.08
C GLY A 21 4.48 -14.87 5.62
N GLY A 22 5.44 -15.09 4.74
CA GLY A 22 6.87 -15.08 5.05
C GLY A 22 7.38 -16.26 5.87
N CYS A 23 6.55 -17.28 6.13
CA CYS A 23 6.98 -18.47 6.84
C CYS A 23 7.89 -19.34 5.97
N LYS A 24 8.90 -19.94 6.58
CA LYS A 24 9.83 -20.86 5.91
C LYS A 24 9.12 -22.09 5.33
N GLU A 25 8.09 -22.57 6.00
CA GLU A 25 7.26 -23.69 5.55
C GLU A 25 6.06 -23.19 4.76
N TYR A 26 5.93 -23.61 3.50
CA TYR A 26 4.88 -23.19 2.55
C TYR A 26 3.44 -23.38 3.11
N ASN A 27 3.18 -24.46 3.81
CA ASN A 27 1.86 -24.83 4.36
C ASN A 27 1.79 -24.66 5.88
N SER A 28 2.51 -23.69 6.44
CA SER A 28 2.52 -23.49 7.88
C SER A 28 1.11 -23.18 8.41
N SER A 29 0.65 -23.94 9.40
CA SER A 29 -0.56 -23.60 10.15
C SER A 29 -0.46 -22.23 10.83
N LYS A 30 0.77 -21.75 11.00
CA LYS A 30 1.13 -20.46 11.57
C LYS A 30 1.30 -19.36 10.51
N TRP A 31 0.65 -19.48 9.36
CA TRP A 31 0.77 -18.57 8.24
C TRP A 31 0.43 -17.12 8.61
N MET A 32 -0.50 -16.89 9.54
CA MET A 32 -0.87 -15.57 10.03
C MET A 32 -0.87 -15.55 11.56
N GLU A 33 -0.35 -14.47 12.11
CA GLU A 33 -0.34 -14.17 13.54
C GLU A 33 -0.91 -12.78 13.79
N VAL A 34 -1.51 -12.60 14.95
CA VAL A 34 -1.95 -11.30 15.46
C VAL A 34 -1.28 -10.98 16.78
N PHE A 35 -0.78 -9.77 16.92
CA PHE A 35 -0.26 -9.22 18.16
C PHE A 35 -1.28 -8.27 18.76
N ASP A 36 -1.62 -8.48 20.02
CA ASP A 36 -2.44 -7.56 20.79
C ASP A 36 -1.54 -6.75 21.73
N PRO A 37 -1.36 -5.43 21.47
CA PRO A 37 -0.52 -4.58 22.32
C PRO A 37 -1.02 -4.45 23.76
N LYS A 38 -2.31 -4.62 24.00
CA LYS A 38 -2.91 -4.51 25.35
C LYS A 38 -2.53 -5.66 26.24
N THR A 39 -2.52 -6.88 25.69
CA THR A 39 -2.13 -8.11 26.40
C THR A 39 -0.66 -8.47 26.20
N GLN A 40 0.02 -7.80 25.25
CA GLN A 40 1.40 -8.08 24.81
C GLN A 40 1.58 -9.55 24.37
N SER A 41 0.54 -10.15 23.79
CA SER A 41 0.54 -11.55 23.38
C SER A 41 0.40 -11.71 21.87
N TRP A 42 0.93 -12.82 21.37
CA TRP A 42 0.77 -13.27 20.00
C TRP A 42 -0.16 -14.47 19.93
N GLU A 43 -1.10 -14.42 19.00
CA GLU A 43 -2.04 -15.52 18.73
C GLU A 43 -1.95 -15.91 17.25
N HIS A 44 -2.21 -17.20 16.96
CA HIS A 44 -2.31 -17.68 15.60
C HIS A 44 -3.70 -17.42 15.03
N VAL A 45 -3.74 -16.92 13.81
CA VAL A 45 -4.99 -16.80 13.05
C VAL A 45 -5.07 -17.98 12.07
N LEU A 46 -6.03 -18.87 12.30
CA LEU A 46 -6.24 -20.01 11.42
C LEU A 46 -6.82 -19.55 10.08
N SER A 47 -6.13 -19.87 8.99
CA SER A 47 -6.58 -19.53 7.64
C SER A 47 -6.91 -20.80 6.84
N PRO A 48 -8.17 -21.01 6.47
CA PRO A 48 -8.55 -22.10 5.56
C PRO A 48 -8.08 -21.84 4.11
N LEU A 49 -7.69 -20.61 3.80
CA LEU A 49 -7.31 -20.17 2.46
C LEU A 49 -5.81 -19.88 2.32
N ARG A 50 -4.98 -20.27 3.29
CA ARG A 50 -3.54 -19.99 3.29
C ARG A 50 -2.82 -20.44 2.02
N GLU A 51 -3.23 -21.55 1.44
CA GLU A 51 -2.63 -22.11 0.23
C GLU A 51 -2.83 -21.22 -1.00
N ARG A 52 -3.84 -20.36 -1.01
CA ARG A 52 -4.08 -19.41 -2.11
C ARG A 52 -3.00 -18.35 -2.18
N CYS A 53 -2.59 -17.76 -1.08
CA CYS A 53 -1.55 -16.73 -1.05
C CYS A 53 -0.13 -17.31 -1.17
N GLY A 54 0.05 -18.59 -0.88
CA GLY A 54 1.38 -19.19 -0.80
C GLY A 54 2.17 -18.72 0.42
N SER A 55 3.49 -18.88 0.38
CA SER A 55 4.39 -18.48 1.48
C SER A 55 4.61 -16.97 1.58
N HIS A 56 4.46 -16.24 0.48
CA HIS A 56 4.75 -14.81 0.41
C HIS A 56 3.46 -14.01 0.17
N VAL A 57 3.34 -12.91 0.88
CA VAL A 57 2.31 -11.90 0.63
C VAL A 57 3.00 -10.67 0.07
N TRP A 58 2.81 -10.41 -1.20
CA TRP A 58 3.51 -9.33 -1.89
C TRP A 58 2.89 -7.96 -1.63
N ARG A 59 1.57 -7.95 -1.40
CA ARG A 59 0.80 -6.73 -1.11
C ARG A 59 -0.28 -7.02 -0.08
N SER A 60 -0.53 -6.04 0.77
CA SER A 60 -1.66 -6.07 1.69
C SER A 60 -2.15 -4.66 1.99
N ALA A 61 -3.45 -4.52 2.22
CA ALA A 61 -4.07 -3.27 2.63
C ALA A 61 -5.30 -3.54 3.50
N VAL A 62 -5.65 -2.59 4.34
CA VAL A 62 -6.89 -2.62 5.12
C VAL A 62 -7.93 -1.74 4.43
N LEU A 63 -9.07 -2.31 4.05
CA LEU A 63 -10.21 -1.63 3.46
C LEU A 63 -11.49 -2.21 4.05
N ASP A 64 -12.46 -1.39 4.42
CA ASP A 64 -13.78 -1.80 4.95
C ASP A 64 -13.67 -2.80 6.12
N GLU A 65 -12.71 -2.59 7.04
CA GLU A 65 -12.42 -3.47 8.17
C GLU A 65 -12.02 -4.91 7.75
N GLU A 66 -11.57 -5.08 6.52
CA GLU A 66 -11.04 -6.34 6.00
C GLU A 66 -9.56 -6.16 5.62
N ILE A 67 -8.74 -7.16 5.89
CA ILE A 67 -7.33 -7.21 5.50
C ILE A 67 -7.25 -7.95 4.17
N TYR A 68 -6.98 -7.21 3.10
CA TYR A 68 -6.73 -7.76 1.77
C TYR A 68 -5.28 -8.16 1.65
N MET A 69 -5.01 -9.35 1.18
CA MET A 69 -3.65 -9.90 1.04
C MET A 69 -3.52 -10.59 -0.32
N TYR A 70 -2.43 -10.28 -1.01
CA TYR A 70 -2.10 -10.85 -2.32
C TYR A 70 -0.73 -11.52 -2.29
N GLY A 71 -0.72 -12.77 -2.66
CA GLY A 71 0.45 -13.58 -2.96
C GLY A 71 0.27 -14.24 -4.32
N THR A 72 0.29 -15.57 -4.38
CA THR A 72 -0.04 -16.30 -5.63
C THR A 72 -1.47 -16.00 -6.07
N TRP A 73 -2.40 -15.93 -5.12
CA TRP A 73 -3.80 -15.53 -5.29
C TRP A 73 -4.22 -14.60 -4.15
N GLY A 74 -5.31 -13.88 -4.33
CA GLY A 74 -5.83 -12.96 -3.32
C GLY A 74 -6.73 -13.63 -2.28
N VAL A 75 -6.65 -13.16 -1.04
CA VAL A 75 -7.60 -13.46 0.04
C VAL A 75 -7.91 -12.19 0.82
N ALA A 76 -9.11 -12.14 1.43
CA ALA A 76 -9.45 -11.13 2.41
C ALA A 76 -9.84 -11.78 3.73
N TYR A 77 -9.49 -11.14 4.83
CA TYR A 77 -9.81 -11.57 6.19
C TYR A 77 -10.52 -10.45 6.96
N LYS A 78 -11.70 -10.74 7.49
CA LYS A 78 -12.44 -9.84 8.39
C LYS A 78 -12.30 -10.33 9.83
N PRO A 79 -11.47 -9.71 10.67
CA PRO A 79 -11.18 -10.19 12.03
C PRO A 79 -12.40 -10.27 12.92
N ASN A 80 -13.23 -9.21 12.98
CA ASN A 80 -14.40 -9.13 13.84
C ASN A 80 -15.45 -10.22 13.58
N ALA A 81 -15.49 -10.77 12.36
CA ALA A 81 -16.37 -11.84 11.96
C ALA A 81 -15.66 -13.19 11.85
N ASN A 82 -14.35 -13.23 12.07
CA ASN A 82 -13.48 -14.39 11.77
C ASN A 82 -13.78 -15.02 10.41
N ARG A 83 -13.97 -14.15 9.39
CA ARG A 83 -14.41 -14.59 8.06
C ARG A 83 -13.32 -14.41 7.03
N TRP A 84 -13.06 -15.46 6.27
CA TRP A 84 -12.17 -15.48 5.14
C TRP A 84 -12.93 -15.46 3.82
N LYS A 85 -12.39 -14.80 2.83
CA LYS A 85 -12.93 -14.72 1.47
C LYS A 85 -11.81 -14.92 0.46
N ALA A 86 -12.01 -15.80 -0.50
CA ALA A 86 -11.17 -15.87 -1.69
C ALA A 86 -11.48 -14.69 -2.60
N LEU A 87 -10.45 -14.00 -3.08
CA LEU A 87 -10.61 -12.93 -4.06
C LEU A 87 -10.50 -13.53 -5.46
N GLU A 88 -11.41 -13.13 -6.34
CA GLU A 88 -11.36 -13.49 -7.75
C GLU A 88 -10.35 -12.59 -8.48
N GLU A 89 -9.61 -13.18 -9.38
CA GLU A 89 -8.28 -12.79 -9.86
C GLU A 89 -8.09 -11.42 -10.50
N VAL A 90 -9.10 -10.78 -11.05
CA VAL A 90 -8.82 -9.89 -12.19
C VAL A 90 -8.81 -8.40 -11.86
N CYS A 91 -9.48 -7.95 -10.83
CA CYS A 91 -9.77 -6.52 -10.70
C CYS A 91 -8.76 -5.72 -9.84
N LEU A 92 -8.24 -6.29 -8.77
CA LEU A 92 -7.22 -5.63 -7.94
C LEU A 92 -5.81 -5.81 -8.48
N GLU A 93 -5.53 -6.97 -9.10
CA GLU A 93 -4.17 -7.34 -9.55
C GLU A 93 -3.58 -6.38 -10.58
N LEU A 94 -4.33 -6.01 -11.61
CA LEU A 94 -3.82 -5.21 -12.73
C LEU A 94 -3.36 -3.79 -12.38
N GLY A 95 -3.62 -3.33 -11.18
CA GLY A 95 -3.23 -1.99 -10.75
C GLY A 95 -2.36 -1.93 -9.51
N TRP A 96 -2.32 -2.98 -8.71
CA TRP A 96 -1.76 -2.93 -7.36
C TRP A 96 -0.41 -3.64 -7.21
N LEU A 97 -0.21 -4.80 -7.84
CA LEU A 97 0.92 -5.69 -7.52
C LEU A 97 2.31 -5.10 -7.76
N GLU A 98 2.47 -4.26 -8.75
CA GLU A 98 3.79 -3.72 -9.15
C GLU A 98 3.98 -2.24 -8.79
N ASN A 99 2.97 -1.58 -8.22
CA ASN A 99 2.94 -0.14 -8.07
C ASN A 99 2.93 0.29 -6.62
N PRO A 100 3.56 1.41 -6.26
CA PRO A 100 3.42 2.00 -4.93
C PRO A 100 1.96 2.33 -4.64
N ASP A 101 1.51 2.05 -3.43
CA ASP A 101 0.14 2.20 -2.99
C ASP A 101 0.02 2.81 -1.59
N CYS A 102 -1.13 3.37 -1.29
CA CYS A 102 -1.52 3.79 0.05
C CYS A 102 -3.04 3.75 0.23
N VAL A 103 -3.49 3.67 1.47
CA VAL A 103 -4.91 3.78 1.83
C VAL A 103 -5.15 5.11 2.54
N ILE A 104 -6.10 5.91 2.01
CA ILE A 104 -6.52 7.18 2.59
C ILE A 104 -8.04 7.19 2.63
N ASP A 105 -8.64 7.46 3.80
CA ASP A 105 -10.09 7.49 4.01
C ASP A 105 -10.78 6.23 3.45
N ASN A 106 -10.20 5.07 3.74
CA ASN A 106 -10.68 3.76 3.30
C ASN A 106 -10.75 3.58 1.77
N ILE A 107 -9.94 4.30 1.03
CA ILE A 107 -9.80 4.19 -0.42
C ILE A 107 -8.36 3.83 -0.75
N LEU A 108 -8.17 2.78 -1.54
CA LEU A 108 -6.86 2.36 -2.03
C LEU A 108 -6.47 3.20 -3.24
N TYR A 109 -5.30 3.81 -3.17
CA TYR A 109 -4.65 4.57 -4.25
C TYR A 109 -3.40 3.84 -4.72
N CYS A 110 -3.10 3.92 -6.00
CA CYS A 110 -1.82 3.46 -6.55
C CYS A 110 -1.33 4.43 -7.63
N TYR A 111 -0.03 4.39 -7.87
CA TYR A 111 0.61 5.12 -8.96
C TYR A 111 1.22 4.16 -9.97
N SER A 112 1.05 4.41 -11.26
CA SER A 112 1.81 3.74 -12.33
C SER A 112 2.32 4.76 -13.35
N GLU A 113 3.45 4.44 -13.99
CA GLU A 113 4.05 5.29 -15.01
C GLU A 113 3.09 5.60 -16.18
N SER A 114 2.31 4.61 -16.59
CA SER A 114 1.41 4.72 -17.74
C SER A 114 0.09 5.43 -17.46
N HIS A 115 -0.40 5.37 -16.22
CA HIS A 115 -1.75 5.84 -15.88
C HIS A 115 -1.76 6.95 -14.83
N GLY A 116 -0.60 7.29 -14.21
CA GLY A 116 -0.52 8.21 -13.09
C GLY A 116 -1.16 7.66 -11.83
N ILE A 117 -1.67 8.54 -10.98
CA ILE A 117 -2.36 8.15 -9.75
C ILE A 117 -3.79 7.69 -10.08
N ARG A 118 -4.15 6.54 -9.53
CA ARG A 118 -5.48 5.95 -9.64
C ARG A 118 -6.02 5.59 -8.26
N TRP A 119 -7.33 5.54 -8.12
CA TRP A 119 -8.01 5.02 -6.94
C TRP A 119 -8.91 3.84 -7.30
N TYR A 120 -9.07 2.91 -6.38
CA TYR A 120 -9.88 1.70 -6.58
C TYR A 120 -11.31 1.94 -6.09
N ASP A 121 -12.28 1.80 -6.99
CA ASP A 121 -13.70 1.78 -6.62
C ASP A 121 -14.14 0.33 -6.38
N SER A 122 -14.34 -0.03 -5.10
CA SER A 122 -14.72 -1.38 -4.69
C SER A 122 -16.13 -1.80 -5.14
N ARG A 123 -17.01 -0.85 -5.48
CA ARG A 123 -18.39 -1.12 -5.93
C ARG A 123 -18.42 -1.66 -7.34
N ILE A 124 -17.64 -1.04 -8.25
CA ILE A 124 -17.53 -1.46 -9.66
C ILE A 124 -16.29 -2.31 -9.91
N ARG A 125 -15.44 -2.50 -8.87
CA ARG A 125 -14.19 -3.26 -8.91
C ARG A 125 -13.26 -2.79 -10.02
N TYR A 126 -13.05 -1.47 -10.11
CA TYR A 126 -12.26 -0.87 -11.18
C TYR A 126 -11.36 0.26 -10.69
N TRP A 127 -10.20 0.42 -11.36
CA TRP A 127 -9.25 1.50 -11.10
C TRP A 127 -9.61 2.73 -11.92
N ILE A 128 -9.86 3.84 -11.24
CA ILE A 128 -10.25 5.12 -11.85
C ILE A 128 -9.09 6.12 -11.67
N ARG A 129 -8.80 6.88 -12.72
CA ARG A 129 -7.76 7.90 -12.66
C ARG A 129 -8.15 9.06 -11.73
N LEU A 130 -7.21 9.48 -10.87
CA LEU A 130 -7.33 10.69 -10.07
C LEU A 130 -7.23 11.91 -11.01
N LYS A 131 -8.22 12.79 -10.95
CA LYS A 131 -8.30 14.00 -11.79
C LYS A 131 -7.61 15.19 -11.12
N GLY A 132 -7.34 16.26 -11.88
CA GLY A 132 -6.85 17.55 -11.36
C GLY A 132 -5.35 17.64 -11.14
N LEU A 133 -4.56 16.64 -11.53
CA LEU A 133 -3.10 16.63 -11.37
C LEU A 133 -2.33 16.69 -12.69
N ASP A 134 -3.03 16.92 -13.80
CA ASP A 134 -2.42 16.92 -15.12
C ASP A 134 -1.34 18.01 -15.25
N GLY A 135 -0.13 17.59 -15.61
CA GLY A 135 1.04 18.47 -15.77
C GLY A 135 1.69 18.98 -14.47
N LEU A 136 1.14 18.63 -13.30
CA LEU A 136 1.65 19.06 -11.99
C LEU A 136 2.66 18.09 -11.39
N LEU A 137 2.54 16.80 -11.71
CA LEU A 137 3.42 15.75 -11.23
C LEU A 137 4.23 15.17 -12.40
N PRO A 138 5.40 14.58 -12.11
CA PRO A 138 6.20 13.97 -13.17
C PRO A 138 5.44 12.81 -13.79
N MET A 139 5.14 12.89 -15.08
CA MET A 139 4.45 11.84 -15.84
C MET A 139 5.31 10.56 -16.04
N PHE A 140 6.59 10.58 -15.65
CA PHE A 140 7.57 9.54 -15.94
C PHE A 140 8.43 9.15 -14.73
N ALA A 141 7.98 9.42 -13.51
CA ALA A 141 8.67 8.88 -12.36
C ALA A 141 8.52 7.34 -12.40
N LYS A 142 9.65 6.63 -12.45
CA LYS A 142 9.63 5.16 -12.44
C LYS A 142 8.96 4.69 -11.15
N SER A 143 8.02 3.74 -11.26
CA SER A 143 7.24 3.27 -10.10
C SER A 143 8.10 2.78 -8.95
N GLY A 144 9.28 2.22 -9.23
CA GLY A 144 10.23 1.77 -8.22
C GLY A 144 10.79 2.87 -7.32
N TYR A 145 10.72 4.13 -7.76
CA TYR A 145 11.24 5.30 -7.05
C TYR A 145 10.15 6.21 -6.51
N VAL A 146 8.90 5.80 -6.60
CA VAL A 146 7.75 6.53 -6.07
C VAL A 146 7.29 5.89 -4.77
N LYS A 147 6.87 6.72 -3.80
CA LYS A 147 6.17 6.30 -2.60
C LYS A 147 4.90 7.13 -2.43
N LEU A 148 3.86 6.47 -1.99
CA LEU A 148 2.60 7.09 -1.60
C LEU A 148 2.39 6.86 -0.11
N GLU A 149 1.98 7.90 0.62
CA GLU A 149 1.71 7.80 2.05
C GLU A 149 0.48 8.62 2.43
N ASN A 150 -0.21 8.16 3.47
CA ASN A 150 -1.30 8.90 4.06
C ASN A 150 -0.75 9.97 5.01
N TYR A 151 -0.87 11.23 4.64
CA TYR A 151 -0.46 12.39 5.42
C TYR A 151 -1.68 13.12 5.97
N GLY A 152 -2.24 12.64 7.07
CA GLY A 152 -3.39 13.26 7.72
C GLY A 152 -4.63 13.40 6.82
N GLY A 153 -4.98 12.34 6.08
CA GLY A 153 -6.11 12.34 5.13
C GLY A 153 -5.77 12.94 3.76
N LYS A 154 -4.54 13.42 3.56
CA LYS A 154 -4.00 13.85 2.28
C LYS A 154 -3.00 12.81 1.77
N MET A 155 -2.67 12.86 0.49
CA MET A 155 -1.64 12.01 -0.09
C MET A 155 -0.30 12.74 -0.07
N ALA A 156 0.72 12.15 0.54
CA ALA A 156 2.11 12.49 0.27
C ALA A 156 2.58 11.64 -0.91
N PHE A 157 2.97 12.28 -2.00
CA PHE A 157 3.54 11.66 -3.20
C PHE A 157 5.02 12.02 -3.26
N LEU A 158 5.92 11.02 -3.12
CA LEU A 158 7.35 11.23 -3.09
C LEU A 158 8.00 10.53 -4.27
N TRP A 159 9.01 11.16 -4.89
CA TRP A 159 9.79 10.58 -5.98
C TRP A 159 11.22 11.12 -5.98
N ASP A 160 12.12 10.42 -6.66
CA ASP A 160 13.45 10.94 -6.91
C ASP A 160 13.58 11.59 -8.29
N LYS A 161 14.48 12.54 -8.42
CA LYS A 161 14.84 13.24 -9.64
C LYS A 161 16.35 13.33 -9.74
N TYR A 162 16.91 12.78 -10.81
CA TYR A 162 18.34 12.88 -11.10
C TYR A 162 18.75 14.30 -11.47
N LEU A 163 19.89 14.76 -10.93
CA LEU A 163 20.52 16.05 -11.20
C LEU A 163 21.78 15.85 -12.07
N PRO A 164 21.74 16.08 -13.39
CA PRO A 164 22.90 15.87 -14.25
C PRO A 164 24.10 16.75 -13.91
N SER A 165 23.88 17.93 -13.29
CA SER A 165 24.92 18.89 -12.94
C SER A 165 25.85 18.46 -11.83
N SER A 166 25.33 17.74 -10.83
CA SER A 166 26.11 17.25 -9.67
C SER A 166 26.31 15.74 -9.68
N GLY A 167 25.50 15.02 -10.44
CA GLY A 167 25.46 13.55 -10.37
C GLY A 167 24.66 12.99 -9.20
N ASP A 168 23.96 13.85 -8.46
CA ASP A 168 23.14 13.49 -7.30
C ASP A 168 21.68 13.27 -7.68
N LYS A 169 20.84 13.00 -6.67
CA LYS A 169 19.38 12.97 -6.78
C LYS A 169 18.74 13.95 -5.81
N GLU A 170 17.64 14.56 -6.22
CA GLU A 170 16.70 15.26 -5.33
C GLU A 170 15.52 14.34 -5.01
N ILE A 171 15.16 14.29 -3.74
CA ILE A 171 13.88 13.70 -3.31
C ILE A 171 12.86 14.83 -3.28
N TRP A 172 11.82 14.69 -4.08
CA TRP A 172 10.70 15.61 -4.16
C TRP A 172 9.50 15.05 -3.42
N CYS A 173 8.70 15.93 -2.84
CA CYS A 173 7.46 15.58 -2.20
C CYS A 173 6.34 16.53 -2.63
N ALA A 174 5.18 15.99 -2.95
CA ALA A 174 3.95 16.73 -3.15
C ALA A 174 2.93 16.31 -2.09
N VAL A 175 2.28 17.28 -1.45
CA VAL A 175 1.12 17.05 -0.60
C VAL A 175 -0.13 17.37 -1.41
N ILE A 176 -1.00 16.37 -1.57
CA ILE A 176 -2.16 16.40 -2.44
C ILE A 176 -3.41 16.25 -1.58
N ALA A 177 -4.26 17.28 -1.55
CA ALA A 177 -5.59 17.18 -0.99
C ALA A 177 -6.48 16.36 -1.92
N LEU A 178 -7.28 15.47 -1.35
CA LEU A 178 -8.18 14.59 -2.08
C LEU A 178 -9.63 15.00 -1.85
N GLN A 179 -10.40 15.10 -2.91
CA GLN A 179 -11.80 15.48 -2.84
C GLN A 179 -12.67 14.60 -3.74
N ARG A 180 -13.58 13.86 -3.12
CA ARG A 180 -14.60 13.15 -3.88
C ARG A 180 -15.67 14.14 -4.32
N ARG A 181 -15.89 14.29 -5.63
CA ARG A 181 -16.94 15.15 -6.19
C ARG A 181 -18.25 14.43 -6.42
N ASN A 182 -18.15 13.16 -6.82
CA ASN A 182 -19.31 12.29 -6.99
C ASN A 182 -18.86 10.81 -6.88
N PHE A 183 -19.74 9.88 -7.22
CA PHE A 183 -19.45 8.45 -7.11
C PHE A 183 -18.35 7.95 -8.04
N GLU A 184 -18.09 8.64 -9.15
CA GLU A 184 -17.14 8.23 -10.19
C GLU A 184 -15.91 9.14 -10.27
N GLU A 185 -15.88 10.23 -9.50
CA GLU A 185 -14.85 11.25 -9.62
C GLU A 185 -14.17 11.57 -8.29
N MET A 186 -12.86 11.29 -8.27
CA MET A 186 -11.94 11.75 -7.24
C MET A 186 -11.01 12.80 -7.86
N TRP A 187 -10.85 13.92 -7.17
CA TRP A 187 -9.98 15.01 -7.57
C TRP A 187 -8.84 15.21 -6.58
N GLY A 188 -7.64 15.40 -7.11
CA GLY A 188 -6.46 15.83 -6.38
C GLY A 188 -6.17 17.29 -6.61
N LYS A 189 -5.71 18.00 -5.57
CA LYS A 189 -5.19 19.35 -5.62
C LYS A 189 -3.85 19.38 -4.92
N VAL A 190 -2.78 19.73 -5.64
CA VAL A 190 -1.47 19.95 -5.02
C VAL A 190 -1.55 21.18 -4.13
N GLU A 191 -1.32 21.00 -2.83
CA GLU A 191 -1.26 22.08 -1.85
C GLU A 191 0.16 22.53 -1.58
N TRP A 192 1.10 21.62 -1.69
CA TRP A 192 2.51 21.88 -1.50
C TRP A 192 3.35 20.96 -2.39
N LEU A 193 4.47 21.45 -2.89
CA LEU A 193 5.38 20.70 -3.77
C LEU A 193 6.76 21.34 -3.68
N ASP A 194 7.76 20.56 -3.24
CA ASP A 194 9.13 21.04 -3.18
C ASP A 194 10.13 19.86 -3.15
N ALA A 195 11.42 20.18 -3.40
CA ALA A 195 12.54 19.29 -3.14
C ALA A 195 12.83 19.28 -1.63
N VAL A 196 12.77 18.11 -1.01
CA VAL A 196 12.92 17.97 0.45
C VAL A 196 14.31 17.52 0.86
N LEU A 197 15.05 16.87 -0.03
CA LEU A 197 16.37 16.32 0.28
C LEU A 197 17.20 16.15 -1.00
N THR A 198 18.52 16.43 -0.91
CA THR A 198 19.50 16.04 -1.93
C THR A 198 20.33 14.88 -1.41
N VAL A 199 20.49 13.83 -2.19
CA VAL A 199 21.16 12.59 -1.81
C VAL A 199 22.10 12.11 -2.91
N PRO A 200 23.17 11.34 -2.58
CA PRO A 200 24.01 10.71 -3.59
C PRO A 200 23.21 9.83 -4.56
N PHE A 201 23.69 9.67 -5.80
CA PHE A 201 23.05 8.82 -6.81
C PHE A 201 22.79 7.38 -6.35
N SER A 202 23.70 6.83 -5.53
CA SER A 202 23.59 5.47 -4.96
C SER A 202 22.50 5.31 -3.90
N TYR A 203 21.87 6.40 -3.46
CA TYR A 203 20.79 6.34 -2.47
C TYR A 203 19.56 5.63 -3.05
N GLU A 204 19.03 4.69 -2.27
CA GLU A 204 17.79 3.98 -2.60
C GLU A 204 16.68 4.39 -1.64
N PHE A 205 15.55 4.75 -2.20
CA PHE A 205 14.35 5.14 -1.46
C PHE A 205 13.58 3.90 -1.02
N VAL A 206 13.86 3.40 0.17
CA VAL A 206 13.29 2.14 0.68
C VAL A 206 11.83 2.31 1.10
N SER A 207 11.54 3.29 1.97
CA SER A 207 10.19 3.54 2.49
C SER A 207 10.03 4.99 2.93
N ALA A 208 8.80 5.44 3.03
CA ALA A 208 8.41 6.67 3.70
C ALA A 208 7.46 6.33 4.85
N LEU A 209 7.55 7.07 5.94
CA LEU A 209 6.65 6.93 7.08
C LEU A 209 6.20 8.31 7.52
N VAL A 210 4.94 8.43 7.86
CA VAL A 210 4.37 9.65 8.45
C VAL A 210 4.33 9.48 9.97
N ALA A 211 4.92 10.41 10.68
CA ALA A 211 4.86 10.48 12.14
C ALA A 211 4.24 11.80 12.58
N THR A 212 3.37 11.75 13.58
CA THR A 212 2.89 12.95 14.27
C THR A 212 3.85 13.23 15.44
N VAL A 213 4.40 14.42 15.46
CA VAL A 213 5.31 14.90 16.50
C VAL A 213 4.55 15.79 17.47
#